data_0bd638f3b5c71149b472e4f7ac1e5510
#
_entry.id   0bd638f3b5c71149b472e4f7ac1e5510
#
_cell.length_a   1.000
_cell.length_b   1.000
_cell.length_c   1.000
_cell.angle_alpha   90.00
_cell.angle_beta   90.00
_cell.angle_gamma   90.00
#
_symmetry.space_group_name_H-M   'P 1'
#
loop_
_entity.id
_entity.type
_entity.pdbx_description
1 polymer ?
#
loop_
_entity_poly.entity_id
_entity_poly.type
_entity_poly.pdbx_seq_one_letter_code
_entity_poly.pdbx_strand_id
1 'polypeptide(L)'
;MRLFAISDLHLSFGVDKPMDIFGDQWVGHADKIRESWDSRITEDDWVLVGGDTSWGLSLQEARPDLDWLGERPGQKILIKGNHCTWWTSLAKVRAVIDDSIHLLQNNAVAMPDGTVVIGARLWDPPEAPWADEKSEKIYN
;
A
#
# COMPACT_ATOMS: atom_id res chain seq x y z
N MET A 1 -2.69 22.13 -0.32
CA MET A 1 -2.70 20.73 -0.77
C MET A 1 -1.43 20.46 -1.56
N ARG A 2 -0.63 19.50 -1.18
CA ARG A 2 0.56 19.01 -1.89
C ARG A 2 0.38 17.53 -2.17
N LEU A 3 1.07 17.01 -3.18
CA LEU A 3 1.06 15.59 -3.52
C LEU A 3 2.44 14.98 -3.26
N PHE A 4 2.47 13.91 -2.49
CA PHE A 4 3.64 13.11 -2.17
C PHE A 4 3.50 11.70 -2.73
N ALA A 5 4.58 10.95 -2.75
CA ALA A 5 4.56 9.54 -3.13
C ALA A 5 5.54 8.75 -2.27
N ILE A 6 5.15 7.53 -1.94
CA ILE A 6 5.98 6.52 -1.27
C ILE A 6 5.53 5.13 -1.75
N SER A 7 6.41 4.15 -1.71
CA SER A 7 6.10 2.77 -2.07
C SER A 7 6.81 1.80 -1.13
N ASP A 8 6.36 0.55 -1.13
CA ASP A 8 7.07 -0.56 -0.49
C ASP A 8 7.30 -0.35 1.01
N LEU A 9 6.25 -0.02 1.74
CA LEU A 9 6.31 0.20 3.19
C LEU A 9 6.68 -1.08 3.95
N HIS A 10 6.28 -2.24 3.44
CA HIS A 10 6.57 -3.55 3.99
C HIS A 10 6.38 -3.61 5.51
N LEU A 11 5.26 -3.10 5.99
CA LEU A 11 4.88 -3.15 7.40
C LEU A 11 4.58 -4.59 7.82
N SER A 12 4.83 -4.89 9.08
CA SER A 12 4.65 -6.24 9.63
C SER A 12 4.16 -6.23 11.08
N PHE A 13 3.25 -5.30 11.42
CA PHE A 13 2.69 -5.23 12.78
C PHE A 13 1.79 -6.42 13.10
N GLY A 14 1.18 -7.05 12.09
CA GLY A 14 0.31 -8.20 12.26
C GLY A 14 0.99 -9.56 12.07
N VAL A 15 2.25 -9.59 11.63
CA VAL A 15 3.03 -10.80 11.36
C VAL A 15 4.48 -10.63 11.80
N ASP A 16 5.14 -11.73 12.12
CA ASP A 16 6.58 -11.74 12.43
C ASP A 16 7.40 -11.84 11.14
N LYS A 17 7.66 -10.69 10.52
CA LYS A 17 8.48 -10.60 9.31
C LYS A 17 9.36 -9.34 9.36
N PRO A 18 10.48 -9.38 10.08
CA PRO A 18 11.36 -8.22 10.23
C PRO A 18 12.07 -7.90 8.91
N MET A 19 12.07 -6.63 8.54
CA MET A 19 12.73 -6.14 7.31
C MET A 19 14.24 -5.97 7.48
N ASP A 20 14.74 -5.88 8.71
CA ASP A 20 16.18 -5.71 9.00
C ASP A 20 17.05 -6.89 8.55
N ILE A 21 16.44 -8.06 8.30
CA ILE A 21 17.14 -9.19 7.65
C ILE A 21 17.66 -8.85 6.24
N PHE A 22 17.12 -7.82 5.60
CA PHE A 22 17.53 -7.35 4.28
C PHE A 22 18.60 -6.23 4.32
N GLY A 23 19.06 -5.87 5.50
CA GLY A 23 20.13 -4.91 5.72
C GLY A 23 19.81 -3.85 6.77
N ASP A 24 20.86 -3.21 7.29
CA ASP A 24 20.77 -2.26 8.40
C ASP A 24 19.90 -1.02 8.09
N GLN A 25 19.75 -0.66 6.81
CA GLN A 25 18.90 0.43 6.37
C GLN A 25 17.42 0.23 6.74
N TRP A 26 16.99 -1.03 6.94
CA TRP A 26 15.63 -1.39 7.30
C TRP A 26 15.37 -1.41 8.81
N VAL A 27 16.41 -1.27 9.65
CA VAL A 27 16.24 -1.23 11.10
C VAL A 27 15.36 -0.06 11.49
N GLY A 28 14.23 -0.34 12.17
CA GLY A 28 13.27 0.67 12.60
C GLY A 28 12.61 1.43 11.45
N HIS A 29 12.47 0.82 10.27
CA HIS A 29 11.96 1.50 9.07
C HIS A 29 10.56 2.09 9.27
N ALA A 30 9.66 1.42 9.96
CA ALA A 30 8.31 1.93 10.23
C ALA A 30 8.34 3.24 11.03
N ASP A 31 9.21 3.34 12.05
CA ASP A 31 9.37 4.55 12.84
C ASP A 31 10.00 5.68 12.02
N LYS A 32 10.99 5.38 11.18
CA LYS A 32 11.59 6.36 10.27
C LYS A 32 10.58 6.91 9.27
N ILE A 33 9.73 6.03 8.72
CA ILE A 33 8.65 6.44 7.81
C ILE A 33 7.68 7.33 8.56
N ARG A 34 7.23 6.94 9.76
CA ARG A 34 6.32 7.74 10.59
C ARG A 34 6.87 9.13 10.87
N GLU A 35 8.07 9.23 11.38
CA GLU A 35 8.71 10.51 11.69
C GLU A 35 8.81 11.43 10.46
N SER A 36 9.24 10.87 9.34
CA SER A 36 9.33 11.60 8.07
C SER A 36 7.96 12.03 7.56
N TRP A 37 6.96 11.16 7.66
CA TRP A 37 5.59 11.42 7.22
C TRP A 37 4.95 12.52 8.07
N ASP A 38 4.90 12.30 9.38
CA ASP A 38 4.19 13.17 10.32
C ASP A 38 4.83 14.59 10.43
N SER A 39 6.13 14.71 10.11
CA SER A 39 6.81 15.99 10.06
C SER A 39 6.59 16.81 8.79
N ARG A 40 6.12 16.19 7.71
CA ARG A 40 6.06 16.81 6.37
C ARG A 40 4.65 16.94 5.81
N ILE A 41 3.77 16.01 6.17
CA ILE A 41 2.44 15.87 5.59
C ILE A 41 1.41 16.44 6.55
N THR A 42 0.46 17.19 6.03
CA THR A 42 -0.68 17.75 6.76
C THR A 42 -1.97 17.06 6.34
N GLU A 43 -3.07 17.30 7.07
CA GLU A 43 -4.38 16.73 6.74
C GLU A 43 -4.90 17.13 5.35
N ASP A 44 -4.46 18.26 4.81
CA ASP A 44 -4.84 18.74 3.48
C ASP A 44 -4.01 18.14 2.34
N ASP A 45 -2.95 17.39 2.65
CA ASP A 45 -2.05 16.83 1.66
C ASP A 45 -2.52 15.44 1.19
N TRP A 46 -1.99 14.99 0.05
CA TRP A 46 -2.27 13.70 -0.54
C TRP A 46 -0.98 12.89 -0.73
N VAL A 47 -1.09 11.58 -0.55
CA VAL A 47 0.04 10.66 -0.68
C VAL A 47 -0.34 9.48 -1.58
N LEU A 48 0.41 9.29 -2.66
CA LEU A 48 0.33 8.09 -3.47
C LEU A 48 1.14 6.99 -2.79
N VAL A 49 0.49 5.86 -2.48
CA VAL A 49 1.13 4.70 -1.87
C VAL A 49 1.20 3.58 -2.90
N GLY A 50 2.41 3.33 -3.42
CA GLY A 50 2.68 2.52 -4.60
C GLY A 50 2.56 1.00 -4.42
N GLY A 51 1.96 0.53 -3.34
CA GLY A 51 1.79 -0.89 -3.06
C GLY A 51 2.81 -1.45 -2.07
N ASP A 52 2.79 -2.76 -1.91
CA ASP A 52 3.63 -3.52 -0.97
C ASP A 52 3.64 -2.93 0.44
N THR A 53 2.43 -2.64 0.93
CA THR A 53 2.20 -1.94 2.20
C THR A 53 2.42 -2.84 3.39
N SER A 54 1.97 -4.11 3.31
CA SER A 54 1.96 -5.06 4.42
C SER A 54 2.48 -6.43 3.99
N TRP A 55 3.17 -7.08 4.89
CA TRP A 55 3.57 -8.49 4.78
C TRP A 55 2.48 -9.48 5.20
N GLY A 56 1.33 -9.03 5.65
CA GLY A 56 0.19 -9.91 5.95
C GLY A 56 -0.19 -10.74 4.71
N LEU A 57 -0.52 -12.01 4.92
CA LEU A 57 -0.99 -12.91 3.86
C LEU A 57 -2.52 -12.90 3.75
N SER A 58 -3.19 -12.51 4.82
CA SER A 58 -4.63 -12.31 4.90
C SER A 58 -4.97 -10.87 5.26
N LEU A 59 -6.21 -10.46 4.99
CA LEU A 59 -6.68 -9.13 5.38
C LEU A 59 -6.65 -8.92 6.91
N GLN A 60 -6.89 -9.97 7.68
CA GLN A 60 -6.79 -9.93 9.13
C GLN A 60 -5.36 -9.63 9.60
N GLU A 61 -4.36 -10.25 8.99
CA GLU A 61 -2.95 -10.00 9.29
C GLU A 61 -2.48 -8.62 8.83
N ALA A 62 -2.99 -8.13 7.69
CA ALA A 62 -2.65 -6.81 7.18
C ALA A 62 -3.36 -5.66 7.92
N ARG A 63 -4.44 -5.95 8.67
CA ARG A 63 -5.26 -4.95 9.33
C ARG A 63 -4.47 -4.00 10.23
N PRO A 64 -3.56 -4.43 11.12
CA PRO A 64 -2.76 -3.51 11.92
C PRO A 64 -1.91 -2.54 11.10
N ASP A 65 -1.40 -2.98 9.95
CA ASP A 65 -0.60 -2.15 9.03
C ASP A 65 -1.47 -1.11 8.32
N LEU A 66 -2.68 -1.49 7.93
CA LEU A 66 -3.66 -0.58 7.33
C LEU A 66 -4.20 0.43 8.33
N ASP A 67 -4.44 0.03 9.57
CA ASP A 67 -4.82 0.92 10.67
C ASP A 67 -3.70 1.94 10.93
N TRP A 68 -2.45 1.49 10.99
CA TRP A 68 -1.28 2.37 11.11
C TRP A 68 -1.19 3.39 9.96
N LEU A 69 -1.46 2.97 8.73
CA LEU A 69 -1.48 3.87 7.57
C LEU A 69 -2.64 4.88 7.67
N GLY A 70 -3.81 4.44 8.14
CA GLY A 70 -4.98 5.29 8.39
C GLY A 70 -4.70 6.42 9.38
N GLU A 71 -3.91 6.14 10.42
CA GLU A 71 -3.52 7.12 11.45
C GLU A 71 -2.55 8.20 10.95
N ARG A 72 -1.93 8.02 9.78
CA ARG A 72 -1.02 9.04 9.24
C ARG A 72 -1.81 10.21 8.68
N PRO A 73 -1.30 11.46 8.84
CA PRO A 73 -1.99 12.64 8.31
C PRO A 73 -2.11 12.60 6.78
N GLY A 74 -3.11 13.29 6.25
CA GLY A 74 -3.38 13.44 4.84
C GLY A 74 -4.20 12.31 4.23
N GLN A 75 -4.64 12.49 2.99
CA GLN A 75 -5.37 11.50 2.20
C GLN A 75 -4.38 10.56 1.50
N LYS A 76 -4.65 9.27 1.48
CA LYS A 76 -3.79 8.25 0.87
C LYS A 76 -4.51 7.63 -0.33
N ILE A 77 -3.82 7.52 -1.47
CA ILE A 77 -4.29 6.74 -2.62
C ILE A 77 -3.42 5.50 -2.70
N LEU A 78 -4.01 4.35 -2.39
CA LEU A 78 -3.32 3.07 -2.27
C LEU A 78 -3.59 2.18 -3.47
N ILE A 79 -2.54 1.71 -4.13
CA ILE A 79 -2.59 0.71 -5.19
C ILE A 79 -2.07 -0.65 -4.69
N LYS A 80 -2.57 -1.72 -5.28
CA LYS A 80 -2.14 -3.09 -4.95
C LYS A 80 -0.77 -3.38 -5.57
N GLY A 81 0.23 -3.73 -4.73
CA GLY A 81 1.53 -4.25 -5.16
C GLY A 81 1.54 -5.77 -5.29
N ASN A 82 2.68 -6.34 -5.74
CA ASN A 82 2.81 -7.78 -5.96
C ASN A 82 2.85 -8.59 -4.65
N HIS A 83 3.27 -8.00 -3.54
CA HIS A 83 3.20 -8.63 -2.22
C HIS A 83 1.90 -8.34 -1.44
N CYS A 84 0.95 -7.61 -2.02
CA CYS A 84 -0.36 -7.37 -1.41
C CYS A 84 -1.30 -8.56 -1.58
N THR A 85 -0.89 -9.77 -1.19
CA THR A 85 -1.68 -11.01 -1.31
C THR A 85 -2.95 -10.98 -0.45
N TRP A 86 -2.94 -10.20 0.62
CA TRP A 86 -4.08 -9.93 1.50
C TRP A 86 -5.24 -9.17 0.81
N TRP A 87 -4.95 -8.47 -0.27
CA TRP A 87 -5.94 -7.70 -1.01
C TRP A 87 -6.65 -8.59 -2.04
N THR A 88 -7.71 -9.25 -1.62
CA THR A 88 -8.48 -10.19 -2.46
C THR A 88 -9.60 -9.51 -3.25
N SER A 89 -10.27 -8.51 -2.67
CA SER A 89 -11.28 -7.72 -3.38
C SER A 89 -11.36 -6.30 -2.81
N LEU A 90 -11.70 -5.34 -3.69
CA LEU A 90 -11.93 -3.94 -3.32
C LEU A 90 -12.96 -3.80 -2.19
N ALA A 91 -14.08 -4.50 -2.29
CA ALA A 91 -15.16 -4.40 -1.32
C ALA A 91 -14.73 -4.85 0.09
N LYS A 92 -13.97 -5.94 0.20
CA LYS A 92 -13.49 -6.45 1.48
C LYS A 92 -12.47 -5.51 2.12
N VAL A 93 -11.54 -5.01 1.34
CA VAL A 93 -10.53 -4.05 1.85
C VAL A 93 -11.21 -2.75 2.26
N ARG A 94 -12.08 -2.20 1.43
CA ARG A 94 -12.82 -0.96 1.73
C ARG A 94 -13.62 -1.03 3.02
N ALA A 95 -14.14 -2.21 3.36
CA ALA A 95 -14.95 -2.42 4.57
C ALA A 95 -14.16 -2.29 5.88
N VAL A 96 -12.83 -2.33 5.84
CA VAL A 96 -11.97 -2.38 7.04
C VAL A 96 -10.93 -1.27 7.14
N ILE A 97 -10.77 -0.45 6.11
CA ILE A 97 -9.81 0.65 6.09
C ILE A 97 -10.42 1.95 6.56
N ASP A 98 -9.57 2.87 6.98
CA ASP A 98 -9.91 4.24 7.32
C ASP A 98 -10.39 5.03 6.08
N ASP A 99 -11.31 5.98 6.28
CA ASP A 99 -11.90 6.78 5.20
C ASP A 99 -10.86 7.67 4.47
N SER A 100 -9.72 7.94 5.10
CA SER A 100 -8.60 8.67 4.47
C SER A 100 -7.81 7.82 3.44
N ILE A 101 -8.10 6.52 3.33
CA ILE A 101 -7.45 5.61 2.37
C ILE A 101 -8.37 5.33 1.20
N HIS A 102 -8.00 5.82 0.03
CA HIS A 102 -8.69 5.61 -1.25
C HIS A 102 -8.02 4.49 -2.03
N LEU A 103 -8.78 3.47 -2.41
CA LEU A 103 -8.25 2.31 -3.14
C LEU A 103 -8.27 2.55 -4.64
N LEU A 104 -7.15 2.27 -5.30
CA LEU A 104 -6.99 2.40 -6.74
C LEU A 104 -6.82 1.00 -7.37
N GLN A 105 -7.87 0.54 -8.07
CA GLN A 105 -7.86 -0.74 -8.79
C GLN A 105 -8.85 -0.68 -9.96
N ASN A 106 -8.35 -0.36 -11.14
CA ASN A 106 -9.14 -0.16 -12.37
C ASN A 106 -10.24 0.90 -12.22
N ASN A 107 -9.96 1.93 -11.44
CA ASN A 107 -10.87 3.04 -11.17
C ASN A 107 -10.11 4.36 -11.13
N ALA A 108 -10.80 5.43 -10.77
CA ALA A 108 -10.25 6.77 -10.63
C ALA A 108 -10.55 7.35 -9.25
N VAL A 109 -9.64 8.16 -8.74
CA VAL A 109 -9.81 8.98 -7.53
C VAL A 109 -9.65 10.44 -7.94
N ALA A 110 -10.67 11.26 -7.69
CA ALA A 110 -10.64 12.69 -7.95
C ALA A 110 -10.19 13.44 -6.69
N MET A 111 -9.22 14.34 -6.85
CA MET A 111 -8.70 15.20 -5.81
C MET A 111 -9.43 16.56 -5.83
N PRO A 112 -9.43 17.33 -4.72
CA PRO A 112 -10.19 18.58 -4.61
C PRO A 112 -9.79 19.66 -5.62
N ASP A 113 -8.56 19.63 -6.13
CA ASP A 113 -8.06 20.59 -7.13
C ASP A 113 -8.44 20.24 -8.58
N GLY A 114 -9.20 19.16 -8.78
CA GLY A 114 -9.59 18.66 -10.09
C GLY A 114 -8.62 17.65 -10.69
N THR A 115 -7.48 17.37 -10.05
CA THR A 115 -6.58 16.28 -10.45
C THR A 115 -7.29 14.94 -10.32
N VAL A 116 -7.17 14.10 -11.33
CA VAL A 116 -7.71 12.74 -11.33
C VAL A 116 -6.57 11.74 -11.41
N VAL A 117 -6.49 10.86 -10.41
CA VAL A 117 -5.54 9.75 -10.38
C VAL A 117 -6.24 8.49 -10.84
N ILE A 118 -5.72 7.88 -11.89
CA ILE A 118 -6.18 6.59 -12.40
C ILE A 118 -5.11 5.54 -12.19
N GLY A 119 -5.49 4.29 -11.99
CA GLY A 119 -4.51 3.24 -11.81
C GLY A 119 -5.08 1.84 -11.95
N ALA A 120 -4.20 0.98 -12.41
CA ALA A 120 -4.40 -0.44 -12.53
C ALA A 120 -3.09 -1.16 -12.24
N ARG A 121 -3.19 -2.41 -11.85
CA ARG A 121 -2.04 -3.31 -11.78
C ARG A 121 -1.60 -3.63 -13.21
N LEU A 122 -0.40 -3.20 -13.61
CA LEU A 122 0.13 -3.39 -14.97
C LEU A 122 1.29 -4.40 -15.06
N TRP A 123 1.68 -5.01 -13.93
CA TRP A 123 2.69 -6.05 -13.90
C TRP A 123 2.04 -7.42 -14.15
N ASP A 124 2.76 -8.29 -14.82
CA ASP A 124 2.35 -9.64 -15.21
C ASP A 124 0.96 -9.69 -15.86
N PRO A 125 0.77 -9.10 -17.06
CA PRO A 125 -0.48 -9.22 -17.78
C PRO A 125 -0.73 -10.70 -18.17
N PRO A 126 -1.99 -11.11 -18.36
CA PRO A 126 -2.33 -12.52 -18.68
C PRO A 126 -1.60 -13.10 -19.88
N GLU A 127 -1.19 -12.26 -20.81
CA GLU A 127 -0.47 -12.66 -22.03
C GLU A 127 1.05 -12.76 -21.84
N ALA A 128 1.57 -12.34 -20.69
CA ALA A 128 3.00 -12.43 -20.41
C ALA A 128 3.40 -13.91 -20.22
N PRO A 129 4.49 -14.35 -20.85
CA PRO A 129 4.99 -15.70 -20.61
C PRO A 129 5.53 -15.80 -19.18
N TRP A 130 4.99 -16.75 -18.43
CA TRP A 130 5.46 -17.04 -17.08
C TRP A 130 6.79 -17.78 -17.11
N ALA A 131 7.67 -17.48 -16.17
CA ALA A 131 8.93 -18.19 -16.04
C ALA A 131 8.74 -19.65 -15.61
N ASP A 132 7.72 -19.90 -14.81
CA ASP A 132 7.29 -21.23 -14.37
C ASP A 132 5.86 -21.19 -13.79
N GLU A 133 5.25 -22.38 -13.58
CA GLU A 133 3.91 -22.51 -13.00
C GLU A 133 3.77 -21.92 -11.58
N LYS A 134 4.88 -21.86 -10.84
CA LYS A 134 4.88 -21.30 -9.48
C LYS A 134 4.72 -19.80 -9.52
N SER A 135 5.43 -19.14 -10.43
CA SER A 135 5.29 -17.69 -10.65
C SER A 135 3.88 -17.34 -11.09
N GLU A 136 3.28 -18.10 -11.99
CA GLU A 136 1.89 -17.91 -12.44
C GLU A 136 0.91 -17.96 -11.25
N LYS A 137 1.06 -18.94 -10.35
CA LYS A 137 0.17 -19.11 -9.19
C LYS A 137 0.32 -18.01 -8.13
N ILE A 138 1.50 -17.39 -8.06
CA ILE A 138 1.75 -16.29 -7.10
C ILE A 138 1.10 -14.99 -7.58
N TYR A 139 1.09 -14.75 -8.89
CA TYR A 139 0.71 -13.46 -9.44
C TYR A 139 -0.70 -13.41 -10.04
N ASN A 140 -1.32 -14.54 -10.31
CA ASN A 140 -2.72 -14.67 -10.76
C ASN A 140 -3.67 -15.03 -9.63
#